data_f2b4075d7d89e7581cf6846261fd4917
#
_entry.id   f2b4075d7d89e7581cf6846261fd4917
#
_cell.length_a   1.000
_cell.length_b   1.000
_cell.length_c   1.000
_cell.angle_alpha   90.00
_cell.angle_beta   90.00
_cell.angle_gamma   90.00
#
_symmetry.space_group_name_H-M   'P 1'
#
loop_
_entity.id
_entity.type
_entity.pdbx_description
1 polymer ?
#
loop_
_entity_poly.entity_id
_entity_poly.type
_entity_poly.pdbx_seq_one_letter_code
_entity_poly.pdbx_strand_id
1 'polypeptide(L)'
;VGDLIGNVMLVYDWCYDVLTPAQRTRWLNYSSRAVTNVWDPDNAQWGGVSHPWNGWSINNPVNNYYYSFLRATMLYGIAAKHDRTDADTWLTQFRTTKLNNQLVPLFNSDLAGGGLREGTGYGTAMKGLFHLYYIWEKTTGERIADLTTHTASSMPYLVHSMMPTRD
;
A
#
# COMPACT_ATOMS: atom_id res chain seq x y z
N VAL A 1 -4.88 -9.65 2.50
CA VAL A 1 -5.51 -9.30 1.21
C VAL A 1 -4.62 -8.33 0.44
N GLY A 2 -4.25 -7.18 1.01
CA GLY A 2 -3.44 -6.17 0.33
C GLY A 2 -2.12 -6.70 -0.22
N ASP A 3 -1.36 -7.45 0.56
CA ASP A 3 -0.09 -8.04 0.10
C ASP A 3 -0.29 -9.04 -1.04
N LEU A 4 -1.37 -9.82 -0.99
CA LEU A 4 -1.69 -10.75 -2.07
C LEU A 4 -1.94 -10.02 -3.39
N ILE A 5 -2.77 -8.96 -3.36
CA ILE A 5 -3.05 -8.13 -4.55
C ILE A 5 -1.75 -7.51 -5.07
N GLY A 6 -0.95 -6.92 -4.17
CA GLY A 6 0.33 -6.31 -4.55
C GLY A 6 1.28 -7.30 -5.20
N ASN A 7 1.39 -8.52 -4.67
CA ASN A 7 2.25 -9.56 -5.25
C ASN A 7 1.74 -10.05 -6.61
N VAL A 8 0.41 -10.18 -6.77
CA VAL A 8 -0.20 -10.50 -8.08
C VAL A 8 0.17 -9.44 -9.12
N MET A 9 0.13 -8.15 -8.74
CA MET A 9 0.46 -7.07 -9.67
C MET A 9 1.95 -7.00 -10.01
N LEU A 10 2.85 -7.33 -9.07
CA LEU A 10 4.28 -7.45 -9.38
C LEU A 10 4.55 -8.58 -10.36
N VAL A 11 3.93 -9.75 -10.17
CA VAL A 11 4.09 -10.86 -11.11
C VAL A 11 3.47 -10.52 -12.46
N TYR A 12 2.32 -9.82 -12.48
CA TYR A 12 1.71 -9.33 -13.72
C TYR A 12 2.67 -8.46 -14.52
N ASP A 13 3.30 -7.48 -13.87
CA ASP A 13 4.23 -6.56 -14.50
C ASP A 13 5.48 -7.28 -15.02
N TRP A 14 6.10 -8.12 -14.20
CA TRP A 14 7.31 -8.85 -14.57
C TRP A 14 7.07 -9.90 -15.67
N CYS A 15 5.89 -10.47 -15.75
CA CYS A 15 5.53 -11.50 -16.72
C CYS A 15 4.71 -10.95 -17.90
N TYR A 16 4.60 -9.63 -18.03
CA TYR A 16 3.71 -8.99 -19.00
C TYR A 16 3.84 -9.56 -20.42
N ASP A 17 5.07 -9.69 -20.90
CA ASP A 17 5.35 -10.12 -22.28
C ASP A 17 5.01 -11.59 -22.54
N VAL A 18 4.95 -12.43 -21.50
CA VAL A 18 4.62 -13.85 -21.61
C VAL A 18 3.14 -14.15 -21.35
N LEU A 19 2.38 -13.18 -20.86
CA LEU A 19 0.94 -13.31 -20.63
C LEU A 19 0.16 -13.07 -21.93
N THR A 20 -0.75 -13.97 -22.25
CA THR A 20 -1.71 -13.75 -23.33
C THR A 20 -2.66 -12.58 -23.02
N PRO A 21 -3.26 -11.92 -24.04
CA PRO A 21 -4.24 -10.85 -23.79
C PRO A 21 -5.40 -11.29 -22.88
N ALA A 22 -5.88 -12.51 -23.03
CA ALA A 22 -6.94 -13.04 -22.17
C ALA A 22 -6.50 -13.20 -20.71
N GLN A 23 -5.26 -13.66 -20.48
CA GLN A 23 -4.69 -13.73 -19.12
C GLN A 23 -4.51 -12.35 -18.52
N ARG A 24 -3.97 -11.37 -19.26
CA ARG A 24 -3.83 -9.98 -18.81
C ARG A 24 -5.18 -9.40 -18.40
N THR A 25 -6.20 -9.51 -19.24
CA THR A 25 -7.55 -9.04 -18.92
C THR A 25 -8.11 -9.70 -17.66
N ARG A 26 -7.93 -11.02 -17.50
CA ARG A 26 -8.42 -11.75 -16.33
C ARG A 26 -7.73 -11.28 -15.04
N TRP A 27 -6.41 -11.10 -15.07
CA TRP A 27 -5.64 -10.67 -13.91
C TRP A 27 -5.99 -9.24 -13.51
N LEU A 28 -6.11 -8.34 -14.48
CA LEU A 28 -6.51 -6.96 -14.23
C LEU A 28 -7.94 -6.85 -13.69
N ASN A 29 -8.89 -7.61 -14.23
CA ASN A 29 -10.25 -7.62 -13.70
C ASN A 29 -10.32 -8.13 -12.26
N TYR A 30 -9.56 -9.18 -11.93
CA TYR A 30 -9.45 -9.68 -10.57
C TYR A 30 -8.86 -8.62 -9.63
N SER A 31 -7.73 -8.01 -10.01
CA SER A 31 -7.02 -7.06 -9.17
C SER A 31 -7.80 -5.74 -9.00
N SER A 32 -8.44 -5.24 -10.05
CA SER A 32 -9.35 -4.08 -9.98
C SER A 32 -10.49 -4.33 -8.99
N ARG A 33 -11.15 -5.50 -9.10
CA ARG A 33 -12.20 -5.88 -8.16
C ARG A 33 -11.67 -5.97 -6.73
N ALA A 34 -10.49 -6.55 -6.54
CA ALA A 34 -9.89 -6.71 -5.22
C ALA A 34 -9.55 -5.35 -4.58
N VAL A 35 -8.99 -4.41 -5.33
CA VAL A 35 -8.72 -3.04 -4.87
C VAL A 35 -10.02 -2.30 -4.55
N THR A 36 -11.02 -2.41 -5.42
CA THR A 36 -12.36 -1.84 -5.16
C THR A 36 -12.94 -2.36 -3.85
N ASN A 37 -12.94 -3.68 -3.65
CA ASN A 37 -13.47 -4.30 -2.43
C ASN A 37 -12.76 -3.87 -1.15
N VAL A 38 -11.47 -3.50 -1.24
CA VAL A 38 -10.74 -2.95 -0.09
C VAL A 38 -11.29 -1.57 0.30
N TRP A 39 -11.51 -0.69 -0.67
CA TRP A 39 -11.86 0.70 -0.39
C TRP A 39 -13.37 0.99 -0.36
N ASP A 40 -14.17 0.04 -0.84
CA ASP A 40 -15.64 0.07 -0.79
C ASP A 40 -16.16 -1.21 -0.10
N PRO A 41 -16.01 -1.28 1.24
CA PRO A 41 -16.32 -2.49 2.00
C PRO A 41 -17.82 -2.84 1.99
N ASP A 42 -18.68 -1.85 1.94
CA ASP A 42 -20.14 -2.07 1.97
C ASP A 42 -20.66 -2.73 0.68
N ASN A 43 -20.02 -2.43 -0.45
CA ASN A 43 -20.34 -2.95 -1.77
C ASN A 43 -19.40 -4.05 -2.25
N ALA A 44 -18.58 -4.59 -1.35
CA ALA A 44 -17.62 -5.65 -1.71
C ALA A 44 -18.35 -6.89 -2.25
N GLN A 45 -17.81 -7.45 -3.35
CA GLN A 45 -18.41 -8.59 -4.03
C GLN A 45 -17.38 -9.43 -4.77
N TRP A 46 -17.68 -10.74 -4.94
CA TRP A 46 -16.92 -11.68 -5.75
C TRP A 46 -17.87 -12.53 -6.59
N GLY A 47 -17.61 -12.65 -7.89
CA GLY A 47 -18.43 -13.47 -8.79
C GLY A 47 -19.91 -13.06 -8.82
N GLY A 48 -20.22 -11.80 -8.55
CA GLY A 48 -21.60 -11.31 -8.46
C GLY A 48 -22.30 -11.57 -7.13
N VAL A 49 -21.61 -12.20 -6.17
CA VAL A 49 -22.12 -12.42 -4.81
C VAL A 49 -21.61 -11.30 -3.89
N SER A 50 -22.51 -10.72 -3.09
CA SER A 50 -22.20 -9.68 -2.11
C SER A 50 -21.43 -10.27 -0.93
N HIS A 51 -20.32 -9.62 -0.56
CA HIS A 51 -19.47 -9.97 0.58
C HIS A 51 -19.03 -8.69 1.32
N PRO A 52 -19.96 -7.92 1.89
CA PRO A 52 -19.58 -6.73 2.64
C PRO A 52 -18.72 -7.09 3.85
N TRP A 53 -17.83 -6.16 4.23
CA TRP A 53 -16.98 -6.34 5.40
C TRP A 53 -16.88 -5.02 6.19
N ASN A 54 -16.31 -5.05 7.37
CA ASN A 54 -16.37 -3.91 8.32
C ASN A 54 -15.42 -2.74 7.99
N GLY A 55 -14.67 -2.79 6.88
CA GLY A 55 -13.77 -1.71 6.50
C GLY A 55 -12.60 -1.50 7.47
N TRP A 56 -12.19 -2.53 8.20
CA TRP A 56 -11.10 -2.44 9.16
C TRP A 56 -9.86 -1.78 8.56
N SER A 57 -9.39 -0.72 9.21
CA SER A 57 -8.15 0.02 8.88
C SER A 57 -8.12 0.81 7.56
N ILE A 58 -9.20 0.87 6.77
CA ILE A 58 -9.19 1.64 5.50
C ILE A 58 -9.00 3.15 5.70
N ASN A 59 -9.25 3.65 6.91
CA ASN A 59 -9.07 5.06 7.30
C ASN A 59 -8.16 5.22 8.52
N ASN A 60 -7.33 4.23 8.82
CA ASN A 60 -6.46 4.24 9.98
C ASN A 60 -4.97 4.08 9.60
N PRO A 61 -4.26 5.18 9.27
CA PRO A 61 -2.85 5.15 8.85
C PRO A 61 -1.84 4.70 9.91
N VAL A 62 -2.24 4.45 11.15
CA VAL A 62 -1.36 3.88 12.19
C VAL A 62 -1.43 2.36 12.23
N ASN A 63 -2.34 1.75 11.49
CA ASN A 63 -2.54 0.31 11.46
C ASN A 63 -1.76 -0.34 10.31
N ASN A 64 -1.13 -1.47 10.57
CA ASN A 64 -0.30 -2.17 9.59
C ASN A 64 -1.05 -2.62 8.33
N TYR A 65 -2.33 -2.95 8.42
CA TYR A 65 -3.16 -3.33 7.26
C TYR A 65 -3.30 -2.18 6.25
N TYR A 66 -3.33 -0.93 6.73
CA TYR A 66 -3.41 0.24 5.87
C TYR A 66 -2.25 0.29 4.87
N TYR A 67 -1.03 -0.03 5.30
CA TYR A 67 0.15 -0.02 4.42
C TYR A 67 0.07 -1.08 3.34
N SER A 68 -0.47 -2.26 3.64
CA SER A 68 -0.68 -3.31 2.64
C SER A 68 -1.75 -2.92 1.62
N PHE A 69 -2.81 -2.21 2.04
CA PHE A 69 -3.83 -1.69 1.15
C PHE A 69 -3.28 -0.58 0.24
N LEU A 70 -2.48 0.34 0.79
CA LEU A 70 -1.79 1.36 0.00
C LEU A 70 -0.89 0.72 -1.07
N ARG A 71 -0.09 -0.25 -0.67
CA ARG A 71 0.81 -0.96 -1.58
C ARG A 71 0.05 -1.64 -2.71
N ALA A 72 -1.04 -2.32 -2.40
CA ALA A 72 -1.90 -2.97 -3.39
C ALA A 72 -2.45 -1.98 -4.41
N THR A 73 -2.96 -0.84 -3.93
CA THR A 73 -3.55 0.22 -4.76
C THR A 73 -2.51 0.87 -5.66
N MET A 74 -1.36 1.19 -5.12
CA MET A 74 -0.23 1.76 -5.88
C MET A 74 0.23 0.81 -6.98
N LEU A 75 0.51 -0.46 -6.63
CA LEU A 75 1.01 -1.45 -7.59
C LEU A 75 -0.02 -1.75 -8.67
N TYR A 76 -1.30 -1.82 -8.32
CA TYR A 76 -2.35 -1.96 -9.32
C TYR A 76 -2.36 -0.76 -10.28
N GLY A 77 -2.38 0.46 -9.73
CA GLY A 77 -2.43 1.67 -10.55
C GLY A 77 -1.23 1.81 -11.49
N ILE A 78 -0.01 1.47 -11.02
CA ILE A 78 1.21 1.51 -11.83
C ILE A 78 1.17 0.45 -12.94
N ALA A 79 0.95 -0.81 -12.58
CA ALA A 79 1.03 -1.93 -13.51
C ALA A 79 -0.14 -1.96 -14.53
N ALA A 80 -1.31 -1.42 -14.15
CA ALA A 80 -2.48 -1.37 -15.01
C ALA A 80 -2.56 -0.12 -15.90
N LYS A 81 -1.65 0.84 -15.75
CA LYS A 81 -1.76 2.20 -16.31
C LYS A 81 -2.00 2.23 -17.83
N HIS A 82 -1.41 1.31 -18.57
CA HIS A 82 -1.53 1.27 -20.03
C HIS A 82 -2.69 0.38 -20.54
N ASP A 83 -3.26 -0.42 -19.66
CA ASP A 83 -4.27 -1.42 -20.02
C ASP A 83 -5.65 -1.11 -19.44
N ARG A 84 -5.75 -0.15 -18.49
CA ARG A 84 -6.99 0.12 -17.75
C ARG A 84 -7.23 1.61 -17.56
N THR A 85 -8.46 2.03 -17.81
CA THR A 85 -8.90 3.43 -17.61
C THR A 85 -9.09 3.80 -16.13
N ASP A 86 -9.30 2.81 -15.25
CA ASP A 86 -9.47 3.03 -13.81
C ASP A 86 -8.13 3.19 -13.06
N ALA A 87 -7.01 2.90 -13.70
CA ALA A 87 -5.68 2.96 -13.09
C ALA A 87 -5.35 4.35 -12.52
N ASP A 88 -5.60 5.43 -13.26
CA ASP A 88 -5.33 6.79 -12.80
C ASP A 88 -6.23 7.21 -11.62
N THR A 89 -7.45 6.68 -11.55
CA THR A 89 -8.34 6.88 -10.39
C THR A 89 -7.70 6.26 -9.13
N TRP A 90 -7.16 5.06 -9.24
CA TRP A 90 -6.50 4.38 -8.12
C TRP A 90 -5.17 5.03 -7.74
N LEU A 91 -4.40 5.54 -8.69
CA LEU A 91 -3.19 6.32 -8.40
C LEU A 91 -3.53 7.63 -7.68
N THR A 92 -4.62 8.30 -8.07
CA THR A 92 -5.13 9.49 -7.37
C THR A 92 -5.62 9.15 -5.97
N GLN A 93 -6.36 8.05 -5.80
CA GLN A 93 -6.79 7.55 -4.49
C GLN A 93 -5.59 7.27 -3.59
N PHE A 94 -4.59 6.57 -4.09
CA PHE A 94 -3.34 6.31 -3.37
C PHE A 94 -2.62 7.60 -2.99
N ARG A 95 -2.26 8.41 -3.99
CA ARG A 95 -1.32 9.53 -3.81
C ARG A 95 -1.95 10.71 -3.09
N THR A 96 -3.18 11.09 -3.45
CA THR A 96 -3.85 12.27 -2.90
C THR A 96 -4.66 11.92 -1.67
N THR A 97 -5.61 10.98 -1.79
CA THR A 97 -6.58 10.73 -0.71
C THR A 97 -5.92 10.02 0.46
N LYS A 98 -5.20 8.95 0.21
CA LYS A 98 -4.70 8.08 1.28
C LYS A 98 -3.32 8.51 1.79
N LEU A 99 -2.40 8.85 0.89
CA LEU A 99 -1.07 9.29 1.30
C LEU A 99 -1.09 10.72 1.82
N ASN A 100 -1.42 11.72 0.97
CA ASN A 100 -1.34 13.13 1.35
C ASN A 100 -2.32 13.53 2.45
N ASN A 101 -3.58 13.11 2.31
CA ASN A 101 -4.63 13.63 3.18
C ASN A 101 -4.80 12.80 4.48
N GLN A 102 -4.29 11.57 4.54
CA GLN A 102 -4.42 10.72 5.72
C GLN A 102 -3.07 10.36 6.36
N LEU A 103 -2.14 9.74 5.61
CA LEU A 103 -0.89 9.24 6.19
C LEU A 103 0.07 10.39 6.55
N VAL A 104 0.32 11.30 5.64
CA VAL A 104 1.31 12.39 5.83
C VAL A 104 0.99 13.27 7.04
N PRO A 105 -0.24 13.77 7.28
CA PRO A 105 -0.56 14.57 8.45
C PRO A 105 -0.33 13.80 9.75
N LEU A 106 -0.71 12.52 9.79
CA LEU A 106 -0.56 11.70 10.98
C LEU A 106 0.91 11.39 11.26
N PHE A 107 1.70 11.10 10.24
CA PHE A 107 3.12 10.80 10.37
C PHE A 107 3.93 12.04 10.76
N ASN A 108 3.49 13.23 10.38
CA ASN A 108 4.11 14.49 10.81
C ASN A 108 3.68 14.95 12.22
N SER A 109 2.67 14.34 12.80
CA SER A 109 2.23 14.62 14.18
C SER A 109 2.56 13.45 15.11
N ASP A 110 1.76 12.40 15.06
CA ASP A 110 1.83 11.29 16.00
C ASP A 110 3.09 10.43 15.88
N LEU A 111 3.57 10.25 14.65
CA LEU A 111 4.66 9.33 14.32
C LEU A 111 5.94 10.04 13.87
N ALA A 112 6.04 11.36 14.05
CA ALA A 112 7.19 12.17 13.64
C ALA A 112 8.53 11.66 14.17
N GLY A 113 8.53 11.01 15.34
CA GLY A 113 9.71 10.39 15.95
C GLY A 113 10.13 9.06 15.36
N GLY A 114 9.47 8.55 14.32
CA GLY A 114 9.87 7.30 13.63
C GLY A 114 9.34 6.02 14.24
N GLY A 115 8.55 6.10 15.32
CA GLY A 115 7.95 4.95 15.97
C GLY A 115 6.67 4.46 15.30
N LEU A 116 6.07 3.42 15.91
CA LEU A 116 4.81 2.82 15.49
C LEU A 116 3.87 2.70 16.67
N ARG A 117 2.58 2.99 16.49
CA ARG A 117 1.57 2.78 17.55
C ARG A 117 1.36 1.31 17.89
N GLU A 118 1.57 0.42 16.96
CA GLU A 118 1.44 -1.03 17.17
C GLU A 118 2.70 -1.65 17.82
N GLY A 119 3.70 -0.83 18.13
CA GLY A 119 4.94 -1.24 18.79
C GLY A 119 5.97 -1.87 17.85
N THR A 120 7.14 -2.19 18.42
CA THR A 120 8.31 -2.68 17.67
C THR A 120 8.10 -4.03 17.00
N GLY A 121 7.17 -4.85 17.49
CA GLY A 121 6.82 -6.14 16.88
C GLY A 121 6.26 -6.08 15.46
N TYR A 122 5.77 -4.92 15.04
CA TYR A 122 5.22 -4.69 13.70
C TYR A 122 6.23 -4.10 12.69
N GLY A 123 7.52 -4.24 12.93
CA GLY A 123 8.58 -3.81 12.00
C GLY A 123 8.42 -4.34 10.57
N THR A 124 7.79 -5.51 10.39
CA THR A 124 7.45 -6.07 9.06
C THR A 124 6.49 -5.16 8.28
N ALA A 125 5.57 -4.49 8.94
CA ALA A 125 4.65 -3.54 8.30
C ALA A 125 5.41 -2.32 7.77
N MET A 126 6.40 -1.83 8.53
CA MET A 126 7.26 -0.73 8.07
C MET A 126 8.10 -1.12 6.87
N LYS A 127 8.59 -2.36 6.81
CA LYS A 127 9.25 -2.89 5.62
C LYS A 127 8.34 -2.76 4.39
N GLY A 128 7.06 -3.09 4.52
CA GLY A 128 6.06 -2.94 3.47
C GLY A 128 5.90 -1.48 3.01
N LEU A 129 5.83 -0.55 3.96
CA LEU A 129 5.73 0.89 3.68
C LEU A 129 6.99 1.44 3.00
N PHE A 130 8.18 1.11 3.51
CA PHE A 130 9.44 1.57 2.91
C PHE A 130 9.67 0.98 1.51
N HIS A 131 9.27 -0.26 1.29
CA HIS A 131 9.29 -0.88 -0.03
C HIS A 131 8.32 -0.18 -1.01
N LEU A 132 7.14 0.22 -0.54
CA LEU A 132 6.20 1.03 -1.31
C LEU A 132 6.84 2.37 -1.72
N TYR A 133 7.48 3.08 -0.79
CA TYR A 133 8.19 4.34 -1.08
C TYR A 133 9.28 4.16 -2.13
N TYR A 134 10.08 3.09 -2.00
CA TYR A 134 11.13 2.75 -2.94
C TYR A 134 10.60 2.48 -4.35
N ILE A 135 9.54 1.66 -4.48
CA ILE A 135 8.94 1.37 -5.79
C ILE A 135 8.40 2.65 -6.43
N TRP A 136 7.68 3.48 -5.66
CA TRP A 136 7.13 4.73 -6.17
C TRP A 136 8.24 5.65 -6.68
N GLU A 137 9.30 5.85 -5.91
CA GLU A 137 10.45 6.66 -6.33
C GLU A 137 11.10 6.12 -7.62
N LYS A 138 11.32 4.80 -7.71
CA LYS A 138 11.92 4.20 -8.91
C LYS A 138 11.04 4.29 -10.15
N THR A 139 9.73 4.30 -9.99
CA THR A 139 8.77 4.34 -11.10
C THR A 139 8.46 5.77 -11.55
N THR A 140 8.36 6.71 -10.60
CA THR A 140 7.87 8.08 -10.88
C THR A 140 8.93 9.16 -10.74
N GLY A 141 10.04 8.86 -10.07
CA GLY A 141 11.06 9.84 -9.66
C GLY A 141 10.68 10.67 -8.44
N GLU A 142 9.47 10.54 -7.90
CA GLU A 142 9.01 11.29 -6.74
C GLU A 142 9.40 10.60 -5.42
N ARG A 143 10.06 11.34 -4.52
CA ARG A 143 10.49 10.84 -3.21
C ARG A 143 9.42 11.07 -2.14
N ILE A 144 8.36 10.27 -2.16
CA ILE A 144 7.27 10.39 -1.18
C ILE A 144 7.70 10.08 0.26
N ALA A 145 8.82 9.39 0.46
CA ALA A 145 9.42 9.18 1.77
C ALA A 145 9.80 10.49 2.49
N ASP A 146 10.11 11.53 1.72
CA ASP A 146 10.54 12.84 2.25
C ASP A 146 9.37 13.76 2.63
N LEU A 147 8.13 13.34 2.40
CA LEU A 147 6.94 14.09 2.80
C LEU A 147 6.74 14.13 4.33
N THR A 148 7.44 13.26 5.05
CA THR A 148 7.40 13.20 6.51
C THR A 148 8.79 13.00 7.10
N THR A 149 8.97 13.40 8.36
CA THR A 149 10.21 13.14 9.11
C THR A 149 10.30 11.70 9.60
N HIS A 150 9.20 10.94 9.54
CA HIS A 150 9.09 9.59 10.08
C HIS A 150 10.17 8.64 9.54
N THR A 151 10.38 8.61 8.22
CA THR A 151 11.36 7.70 7.61
C THR A 151 12.79 7.97 8.10
N ALA A 152 13.20 9.25 8.14
CA ALA A 152 14.52 9.63 8.65
C ALA A 152 14.67 9.33 10.15
N SER A 153 13.60 9.49 10.92
CA SER A 153 13.58 9.27 12.37
C SER A 153 13.47 7.78 12.75
N SER A 154 13.04 6.91 11.82
CA SER A 154 12.83 5.48 12.13
C SER A 154 14.11 4.75 12.52
N MET A 155 15.25 5.08 11.93
CA MET A 155 16.53 4.47 12.27
C MET A 155 17.01 4.86 13.68
N PRO A 156 17.08 6.16 14.05
CA PRO A 156 17.34 6.55 15.44
C PRO A 156 16.35 5.94 16.43
N TYR A 157 15.07 5.92 16.11
CA TYR A 157 14.06 5.28 16.95
C TYR A 157 14.38 3.80 17.19
N LEU A 158 14.71 3.05 16.13
CA LEU A 158 15.06 1.63 16.24
C LEU A 158 16.29 1.44 17.12
N VAL A 159 17.36 2.21 16.92
CA VAL A 159 18.60 2.13 17.72
C VAL A 159 18.30 2.37 19.20
N HIS A 160 17.51 3.39 19.52
CA HIS A 160 17.14 3.70 20.92
C HIS A 160 16.15 2.71 21.53
N SER A 161 15.42 1.95 20.71
CA SER A 161 14.49 0.91 21.16
C SER A 161 15.14 -0.44 21.35
N MET A 162 16.40 -0.62 20.92
CA MET A 162 17.14 -1.87 21.11
C MET A 162 17.56 -2.02 22.56
N MET A 163 17.40 -3.22 23.09
CA MET A 163 17.93 -3.58 24.40
C MET A 163 19.47 -3.51 24.36
N PRO A 164 20.11 -2.91 25.37
CA PRO A 164 21.58 -2.81 25.42
C PRO A 164 22.27 -4.15 25.65
N THR A 165 21.54 -5.15 26.09
CA THR A 165 22.02 -6.53 26.30
C THR A 165 21.21 -7.51 25.46
N ARG A 166 21.81 -8.66 25.18
CA ARG A 166 21.17 -9.76 24.42
C ARG A 166 20.38 -10.72 25.32
N ASP A 167 20.18 -10.38 26.56
CA ASP A 167 19.50 -11.21 27.55
C ASP A 167 17.99 -11.06 27.47
#